data_5b3d647b9f6ce3d9141f7b8d5b643925
#
_entry.id   5b3d647b9f6ce3d9141f7b8d5b643925
#
_cell.length_a   1.000
_cell.length_b   1.000
_cell.length_c   1.000
_cell.angle_alpha   90.00
_cell.angle_beta   90.00
_cell.angle_gamma   90.00
#
_symmetry.space_group_name_H-M   'P 1'
#
loop_
_entity.id
_entity.type
_entity.pdbx_description
1 polymer ?
#
loop_
_entity_poly.entity_id
_entity_poly.type
_entity_poly.pdbx_seq_one_letter_code
_entity_poly.pdbx_strand_id
1 'polypeptide(L)'
;EINKKNQIKKFKNIKVKTYKDGKENNNFEVLFGKKIIIKGKSYDSSNLIKNINNKDNDNLLSRINKEVRISFENIYTKLAASLNNFNLIGKIERGKFVKISSKSEFSEDRYLDISLKKDPNSSKKILEIYSGFAKPLLADFNFFKGIEGGQLLFTSNFDEKTSSSNLQIKDFK
;
A
#
# COMPACT_ATOMS: atom_id res chain seq x y z
N GLU A 1 -21.55 0.01 -16.19
CA GLU A 1 -22.21 -0.61 -17.39
C GLU A 1 -22.51 -2.08 -17.09
N ILE A 2 -23.72 -2.51 -17.39
CA ILE A 2 -24.19 -3.88 -17.20
C ILE A 2 -24.50 -4.46 -18.59
N ASN A 3 -24.16 -5.73 -18.82
CA ASN A 3 -24.48 -6.40 -20.08
C ASN A 3 -25.92 -6.98 -20.06
N LYS A 4 -26.38 -7.51 -21.21
CA LYS A 4 -27.71 -8.13 -21.39
C LYS A 4 -27.96 -9.35 -20.47
N LYS A 5 -26.92 -9.90 -19.81
CA LYS A 5 -26.99 -11.01 -18.83
C LYS A 5 -26.88 -10.52 -17.39
N ASN A 6 -27.15 -9.24 -17.11
CA ASN A 6 -27.01 -8.60 -15.80
C ASN A 6 -25.60 -8.69 -15.17
N GLN A 7 -24.56 -8.93 -15.98
CA GLN A 7 -23.18 -8.97 -15.48
C GLN A 7 -22.54 -7.60 -15.61
N ILE A 8 -21.77 -7.20 -14.61
CA ILE A 8 -21.05 -5.93 -14.60
C ILE A 8 -19.93 -5.99 -15.64
N LYS A 9 -20.05 -5.16 -16.69
CA LYS A 9 -19.07 -5.05 -17.76
C LYS A 9 -17.91 -4.12 -17.43
N LYS A 10 -18.20 -3.00 -16.73
CA LYS A 10 -17.23 -1.94 -16.48
C LYS A 10 -17.66 -1.06 -15.32
N PHE A 11 -16.76 -0.84 -14.40
CA PHE A 11 -16.87 0.23 -13.42
C PHE A 11 -16.26 1.51 -14.00
N LYS A 12 -16.93 2.64 -13.81
CA LYS A 12 -16.36 3.97 -14.07
C LYS A 12 -15.91 4.62 -12.78
N ASN A 13 -16.70 4.45 -11.74
CA ASN A 13 -16.46 5.00 -10.43
C ASN A 13 -17.03 4.06 -9.36
N ILE A 14 -16.32 3.94 -8.25
CA ILE A 14 -16.78 3.27 -7.03
C ILE A 14 -16.57 4.26 -5.88
N LYS A 15 -17.61 4.54 -5.12
CA LYS A 15 -17.52 5.32 -3.87
C LYS A 15 -17.67 4.37 -2.69
N VAL A 16 -16.79 4.50 -1.73
CA VAL A 16 -16.76 3.70 -0.51
C VAL A 16 -16.89 4.64 0.67
N LYS A 17 -17.90 4.37 1.51
CA LYS A 17 -18.08 5.04 2.79
C LYS A 17 -18.52 4.00 3.81
N THR A 18 -17.72 3.80 4.85
CA THR A 18 -18.01 2.83 5.90
C THR A 18 -17.76 3.42 7.27
N TYR A 19 -18.37 2.80 8.26
CA TYR A 19 -18.28 3.22 9.66
C TYR A 19 -17.87 2.03 10.52
N LYS A 20 -17.06 2.29 11.52
CA LYS A 20 -16.66 1.33 12.56
C LYS A 20 -16.82 2.01 13.91
N ASP A 21 -17.58 1.39 14.82
CA ASP A 21 -17.87 1.92 16.15
C ASP A 21 -18.42 3.37 16.12
N GLY A 22 -19.33 3.64 15.16
CA GLY A 22 -19.95 4.96 14.96
C GLY A 22 -19.06 6.01 14.31
N LYS A 23 -17.78 5.72 14.03
CA LYS A 23 -16.83 6.63 13.39
C LYS A 23 -16.59 6.25 11.93
N GLU A 24 -16.51 7.24 11.04
CA GLU A 24 -16.16 7.04 9.64
C GLU A 24 -14.72 6.51 9.56
N ASN A 25 -14.55 5.28 9.06
CA ASN A 25 -13.23 4.66 8.91
C ASN A 25 -12.76 4.60 7.45
N ASN A 26 -13.69 4.52 6.49
CA ASN A 26 -13.34 4.63 5.07
C ASN A 26 -14.21 5.67 4.39
N ASN A 27 -13.59 6.56 3.62
CA ASN A 27 -14.27 7.55 2.80
C ASN A 27 -13.40 7.88 1.60
N PHE A 28 -13.65 7.20 0.47
CA PHE A 28 -12.85 7.37 -0.73
C PHE A 28 -13.62 7.02 -2.00
N GLU A 29 -13.06 7.38 -3.14
CA GLU A 29 -13.54 6.98 -4.45
C GLU A 29 -12.43 6.35 -5.30
N VAL A 30 -12.82 5.43 -6.17
CA VAL A 30 -11.96 4.80 -7.18
C VAL A 30 -12.50 5.16 -8.55
N LEU A 31 -11.69 5.83 -9.35
CA LEU A 31 -11.99 6.24 -10.73
C LEU A 31 -11.22 5.34 -11.71
N PHE A 32 -11.95 4.71 -12.62
CA PHE A 32 -11.39 3.83 -13.65
C PHE A 32 -11.38 4.54 -15.01
N GLY A 33 -10.20 4.92 -15.47
CA GLY A 33 -9.99 5.58 -16.76
C GLY A 33 -8.72 5.09 -17.46
N LYS A 34 -8.03 6.00 -18.14
CA LYS A 34 -6.67 5.73 -18.67
C LYS A 34 -5.71 5.35 -17.52
N LYS A 35 -5.91 5.95 -16.36
CA LYS A 35 -5.25 5.64 -15.09
C LYS A 35 -6.30 5.19 -14.08
N ILE A 36 -5.89 4.44 -13.05
CA ILE A 36 -6.70 4.19 -11.86
C ILE A 36 -6.35 5.31 -10.86
N ILE A 37 -7.36 6.01 -10.39
CA ILE A 37 -7.20 7.06 -9.38
C ILE A 37 -8.01 6.64 -8.15
N ILE A 38 -7.35 6.53 -7.01
CA ILE A 38 -7.96 6.27 -5.70
C ILE A 38 -7.70 7.51 -4.85
N LYS A 39 -8.74 8.19 -4.41
CA LYS A 39 -8.58 9.38 -3.58
C LYS A 39 -9.65 9.46 -2.51
N GLY A 40 -9.30 9.94 -1.37
CA GLY A 40 -10.25 10.05 -0.28
C GLY A 40 -9.73 10.72 0.97
N LYS A 41 -10.66 10.91 1.90
CA LYS A 41 -10.37 11.47 3.20
C LYS A 41 -9.71 10.43 4.11
N SER A 42 -10.24 9.20 4.11
CA SER A 42 -9.80 8.17 5.05
C SER A 42 -9.81 6.77 4.45
N TYR A 43 -8.86 5.97 4.88
CA TYR A 43 -8.78 4.54 4.61
C TYR A 43 -8.30 3.77 5.84
N ASP A 44 -9.02 2.72 6.22
CA ASP A 44 -8.64 1.81 7.31
C ASP A 44 -7.82 0.63 6.73
N SER A 45 -6.49 0.69 6.93
CA SER A 45 -5.56 -0.33 6.45
C SER A 45 -5.29 -1.43 7.48
N SER A 46 -5.95 -1.43 8.62
CA SER A 46 -5.68 -2.36 9.74
C SER A 46 -5.77 -3.85 9.36
N ASN A 47 -6.52 -4.19 8.32
CA ASN A 47 -6.66 -5.55 7.80
C ASN A 47 -6.01 -5.78 6.43
N LEU A 48 -5.25 -4.82 5.90
CA LEU A 48 -4.71 -4.89 4.54
C LEU A 48 -3.86 -6.14 4.30
N ILE A 49 -2.94 -6.46 5.22
CA ILE A 49 -2.02 -7.60 5.09
C ILE A 49 -2.77 -8.94 5.06
N LYS A 50 -3.83 -9.09 5.88
CA LYS A 50 -4.66 -10.29 5.86
C LYS A 50 -5.36 -10.52 4.53
N ASN A 51 -5.76 -9.45 3.87
CA ASN A 51 -6.49 -9.50 2.59
C ASN A 51 -5.58 -9.75 1.39
N ILE A 52 -4.31 -9.33 1.45
CA ILE A 52 -3.33 -9.57 0.37
C ILE A 52 -2.97 -11.05 0.25
N ASN A 53 -2.98 -11.79 1.36
CA ASN A 53 -2.61 -13.21 1.38
C ASN A 53 -3.72 -14.17 0.89
N ASN A 54 -4.93 -13.68 0.61
CA ASN A 54 -6.01 -14.50 0.06
C ASN A 54 -5.81 -14.72 -1.45
N LYS A 55 -5.46 -15.95 -1.83
CA LYS A 55 -5.11 -16.38 -3.19
C LYS A 55 -6.26 -16.35 -4.22
N ASP A 56 -7.51 -16.13 -3.80
CA ASP A 56 -8.69 -16.26 -4.68
C ASP A 56 -8.89 -15.10 -5.68
N ASN A 57 -8.10 -14.04 -5.59
CA ASN A 57 -8.26 -12.83 -6.42
C ASN A 57 -7.34 -12.74 -7.66
N ASP A 58 -6.53 -13.75 -7.95
CA ASP A 58 -5.45 -13.64 -8.96
C ASP A 58 -5.94 -13.44 -10.40
N ASN A 59 -7.11 -13.94 -10.76
CA ASN A 59 -7.55 -13.94 -12.17
C ASN A 59 -8.08 -12.59 -12.70
N LEU A 60 -8.69 -11.76 -11.85
CA LEU A 60 -9.24 -10.47 -12.27
C LEU A 60 -8.17 -9.38 -12.29
N LEU A 61 -7.28 -9.38 -11.29
CA LEU A 61 -6.21 -8.40 -11.16
C LEU A 61 -5.12 -8.58 -12.22
N SER A 62 -4.87 -9.82 -12.67
CA SER A 62 -3.83 -10.13 -13.66
C SER A 62 -4.00 -9.42 -15.02
N ARG A 63 -5.20 -8.90 -15.30
CA ARG A 63 -5.49 -8.14 -16.52
C ARG A 63 -5.23 -6.65 -16.42
N ILE A 64 -4.86 -6.16 -15.22
CA ILE A 64 -4.63 -4.73 -15.01
C ILE A 64 -3.23 -4.36 -15.53
N ASN A 65 -3.20 -3.44 -16.51
CA ASN A 65 -1.98 -2.82 -17.05
C ASN A 65 -2.22 -1.31 -17.07
N LYS A 66 -1.99 -0.63 -15.95
CA LYS A 66 -2.32 0.80 -15.80
C LYS A 66 -1.38 1.52 -14.85
N GLU A 67 -1.27 2.82 -15.05
CA GLU A 67 -0.80 3.72 -14.00
C GLU A 67 -1.85 3.83 -12.90
N VAL A 68 -1.39 3.93 -11.67
CA VAL A 68 -2.21 4.09 -10.47
C VAL A 68 -1.74 5.33 -9.72
N ARG A 69 -2.69 6.11 -9.26
CA ARG A 69 -2.46 7.22 -8.32
C ARG A 69 -3.36 7.00 -7.12
N ILE A 70 -2.78 7.08 -5.94
CA ILE A 70 -3.51 6.93 -4.67
C ILE A 70 -3.19 8.15 -3.82
N SER A 71 -4.21 8.81 -3.28
CA SER A 71 -4.06 9.90 -2.33
C SER A 71 -5.11 9.81 -1.23
N PHE A 72 -4.65 9.89 0.01
CA PHE A 72 -5.50 9.93 1.20
C PHE A 72 -5.02 11.02 2.14
N GLU A 73 -5.96 11.74 2.76
CA GLU A 73 -5.62 12.65 3.84
C GLU A 73 -5.13 11.86 5.05
N ASN A 74 -5.82 10.74 5.37
CA ASN A 74 -5.51 9.89 6.52
C ASN A 74 -5.61 8.40 6.16
N ILE A 75 -4.60 7.61 6.54
CA ILE A 75 -4.68 6.15 6.54
C ILE A 75 -4.55 5.66 7.98
N TYR A 76 -5.59 5.03 8.49
CA TYR A 76 -5.56 4.41 9.81
C TYR A 76 -4.81 3.09 9.73
N THR A 77 -3.78 2.95 10.56
CA THR A 77 -2.97 1.74 10.67
C THR A 77 -3.29 1.01 11.98
N LYS A 78 -2.63 -0.10 12.23
CA LYS A 78 -2.64 -0.74 13.54
C LYS A 78 -1.98 0.14 14.59
N LEU A 79 -2.25 -0.15 15.89
CA LEU A 79 -1.69 0.54 17.05
C LEU A 79 -2.07 2.03 17.14
N ALA A 80 -3.23 2.41 16.63
CA ALA A 80 -3.74 3.77 16.60
C ALA A 80 -2.82 4.81 15.95
N ALA A 81 -1.80 4.37 15.21
CA ALA A 81 -1.00 5.26 14.39
C ALA A 81 -1.74 5.56 13.09
N SER A 82 -1.70 6.79 12.63
CA SER A 82 -2.22 7.19 11.33
C SER A 82 -1.11 7.73 10.44
N LEU A 83 -1.20 7.42 9.15
CA LEU A 83 -0.40 8.03 8.11
C LEU A 83 -1.21 9.19 7.53
N ASN A 84 -0.61 10.36 7.51
CA ASN A 84 -1.19 11.57 6.93
C ASN A 84 -0.60 11.84 5.54
N ASN A 85 -1.35 12.55 4.72
CA ASN A 85 -0.91 13.03 3.41
C ASN A 85 -0.31 11.92 2.52
N PHE A 86 -0.91 10.72 2.55
CA PHE A 86 -0.44 9.59 1.77
C PHE A 86 -0.61 9.85 0.27
N ASN A 87 0.49 9.80 -0.46
CA ASN A 87 0.51 9.91 -1.91
C ASN A 87 1.33 8.77 -2.51
N LEU A 88 0.75 8.06 -3.48
CA LEU A 88 1.41 7.01 -4.23
C LEU A 88 1.17 7.18 -5.72
N ILE A 89 2.25 7.11 -6.48
CA ILE A 89 2.23 6.96 -7.93
C ILE A 89 2.85 5.62 -8.26
N GLY A 90 2.14 4.80 -9.03
CA GLY A 90 2.60 3.48 -9.38
C GLY A 90 2.24 3.07 -10.81
N LYS A 91 2.85 1.98 -11.25
CA LYS A 91 2.51 1.28 -12.50
C LYS A 91 2.24 -0.18 -12.19
N ILE A 92 1.10 -0.68 -12.67
CA ILE A 92 0.72 -2.08 -12.60
C ILE A 92 0.86 -2.68 -13.99
N GLU A 93 1.52 -3.84 -14.07
CA GLU A 93 1.61 -4.69 -15.25
C GLU A 93 1.25 -6.12 -14.85
N ARG A 94 0.30 -6.72 -15.58
CA ARG A 94 -0.22 -8.07 -15.29
C ARG A 94 -0.66 -8.24 -13.83
N GLY A 95 -1.32 -7.20 -13.29
CA GLY A 95 -1.82 -7.20 -11.91
C GLY A 95 -0.78 -7.00 -10.81
N LYS A 96 0.50 -6.87 -11.15
CA LYS A 96 1.60 -6.69 -10.19
C LYS A 96 2.18 -5.28 -10.31
N PHE A 97 2.50 -4.65 -9.20
CA PHE A 97 3.25 -3.40 -9.24
C PHE A 97 4.65 -3.64 -9.81
N VAL A 98 5.01 -2.81 -10.78
CA VAL A 98 6.35 -2.77 -11.39
C VAL A 98 7.10 -1.48 -11.05
N LYS A 99 6.37 -0.45 -10.63
CA LYS A 99 6.92 0.80 -10.12
C LYS A 99 6.01 1.35 -9.03
N ILE A 100 6.61 1.84 -7.96
CA ILE A 100 5.95 2.58 -6.87
C ILE A 100 6.88 3.73 -6.48
N SER A 101 6.28 4.89 -6.24
CA SER A 101 6.87 5.99 -5.50
C SER A 101 5.79 6.51 -4.57
N SER A 102 6.01 6.46 -3.27
CA SER A 102 5.04 6.84 -2.26
C SER A 102 5.70 7.67 -1.19
N LYS A 103 4.96 8.65 -0.69
CA LYS A 103 5.31 9.48 0.46
C LYS A 103 4.13 9.66 1.37
N SER A 104 4.39 9.65 2.68
CA SER A 104 3.42 9.93 3.73
C SER A 104 4.14 10.25 5.03
N GLU A 105 3.39 10.66 6.04
CA GLU A 105 3.95 11.01 7.34
C GLU A 105 3.11 10.44 8.48
N PHE A 106 3.75 9.96 9.55
CA PHE A 106 3.09 9.60 10.81
C PHE A 106 2.87 10.83 11.70
N SER A 107 3.82 11.78 11.69
CA SER A 107 3.82 13.06 12.39
C SER A 107 4.92 13.93 11.80
N GLU A 108 5.10 15.14 12.31
CA GLU A 108 6.24 15.98 11.97
C GLU A 108 7.55 15.18 12.08
N ASP A 109 8.39 15.27 11.04
CA ASP A 109 9.69 14.59 10.91
C ASP A 109 9.67 13.04 10.92
N ARG A 110 8.51 12.41 10.83
CA ARG A 110 8.40 10.94 10.78
C ARG A 110 7.73 10.47 9.50
N TYR A 111 8.51 10.34 8.46
CA TYR A 111 8.03 9.99 7.11
C TYR A 111 8.00 8.48 6.89
N LEU A 112 7.10 8.05 6.00
CA LEU A 112 7.12 6.75 5.37
C LEU A 112 7.27 6.94 3.86
N ASP A 113 8.39 6.48 3.32
CA ASP A 113 8.68 6.47 1.90
C ASP A 113 8.75 5.03 1.40
N ILE A 114 8.06 4.74 0.28
CA ILE A 114 8.09 3.43 -0.36
C ILE A 114 8.47 3.62 -1.83
N SER A 115 9.51 2.92 -2.26
CA SER A 115 9.99 2.91 -3.64
C SER A 115 10.08 1.49 -4.16
N LEU A 116 9.51 1.23 -5.32
CA LEU A 116 9.70 0.02 -6.11
C LEU A 116 10.14 0.41 -7.50
N LYS A 117 11.29 -0.09 -7.92
CA LYS A 117 11.87 0.19 -9.24
C LYS A 117 12.52 -1.06 -9.83
N LYS A 118 12.69 -1.10 -11.15
CA LYS A 118 13.51 -2.11 -11.80
C LYS A 118 14.98 -1.83 -11.49
N ASP A 119 15.74 -2.87 -11.20
CA ASP A 119 17.20 -2.77 -11.07
C ASP A 119 17.79 -2.46 -12.47
N PRO A 120 18.61 -1.41 -12.62
CA PRO A 120 19.21 -1.08 -13.91
C PRO A 120 20.20 -2.14 -14.40
N ASN A 121 20.80 -2.92 -13.49
CA ASN A 121 21.84 -3.90 -13.79
C ASN A 121 21.36 -5.35 -13.89
N SER A 122 20.08 -5.60 -13.66
CA SER A 122 19.51 -6.94 -13.68
C SER A 122 18.03 -6.96 -14.05
N SER A 123 17.45 -8.17 -14.19
CA SER A 123 16.00 -8.34 -14.38
C SER A 123 15.20 -8.17 -13.08
N LYS A 124 15.87 -7.99 -11.94
CA LYS A 124 15.25 -7.91 -10.62
C LYS A 124 14.57 -6.55 -10.38
N LYS A 125 13.78 -6.51 -9.33
CA LYS A 125 13.17 -5.30 -8.79
C LYS A 125 13.79 -4.98 -7.44
N ILE A 126 13.92 -3.70 -7.16
CA ILE A 126 14.38 -3.18 -5.87
C ILE A 126 13.18 -2.54 -5.17
N LEU A 127 12.83 -3.06 -4.00
CA LEU A 127 11.90 -2.45 -3.07
C LEU A 127 12.68 -1.81 -1.94
N GLU A 128 12.41 -0.54 -1.70
CA GLU A 128 12.97 0.21 -0.59
C GLU A 128 11.82 0.79 0.24
N ILE A 129 11.85 0.59 1.55
CA ILE A 129 10.90 1.17 2.50
C ILE A 129 11.71 1.86 3.59
N TYR A 130 11.55 3.16 3.70
CA TYR A 130 12.07 3.94 4.81
C TYR A 130 10.92 4.39 5.69
N SER A 131 11.07 4.26 6.99
CA SER A 131 10.12 4.79 7.96
C SER A 131 10.84 5.45 9.13
N GLY A 132 10.50 6.68 9.42
CA GLY A 132 10.92 7.38 10.64
C GLY A 132 10.19 6.90 11.91
N PHE A 133 9.28 5.92 11.78
CA PHE A 133 8.57 5.29 12.88
C PHE A 133 8.36 3.80 12.61
N ALA A 134 9.24 2.96 13.16
CA ALA A 134 9.30 1.53 12.87
C ALA A 134 8.12 0.74 13.47
N LYS A 135 7.67 1.10 14.68
CA LYS A 135 6.68 0.34 15.47
C LYS A 135 5.40 -0.02 14.71
N PRO A 136 4.70 0.87 13.98
CA PRO A 136 3.49 0.50 13.26
C PRO A 136 3.70 -0.52 12.16
N LEU A 137 4.86 -0.48 11.48
CA LEU A 137 5.18 -1.41 10.40
C LEU A 137 5.54 -2.80 10.92
N LEU A 138 6.06 -2.88 12.13
CA LEU A 138 6.50 -4.12 12.78
C LEU A 138 5.43 -4.74 13.68
N ALA A 139 4.26 -4.09 13.81
CA ALA A 139 3.19 -4.48 14.73
C ALA A 139 2.64 -5.91 14.51
N ASP A 140 2.76 -6.44 13.29
CA ASP A 140 2.31 -7.79 12.94
C ASP A 140 3.37 -8.88 13.26
N PHE A 141 4.58 -8.48 13.59
CA PHE A 141 5.69 -9.39 13.87
C PHE A 141 5.90 -9.54 15.38
N ASN A 142 5.54 -10.68 15.93
CA ASN A 142 5.52 -10.94 17.38
C ASN A 142 6.86 -10.69 18.09
N PHE A 143 7.97 -10.91 17.42
CA PHE A 143 9.31 -10.73 17.97
C PHE A 143 9.74 -9.24 18.09
N PHE A 144 8.95 -8.31 17.54
CA PHE A 144 9.21 -6.86 17.65
C PHE A 144 8.26 -6.16 18.64
N LYS A 145 7.52 -6.89 19.46
CA LYS A 145 6.50 -6.30 20.37
C LYS A 145 7.03 -5.27 21.36
N GLY A 146 8.30 -5.39 21.76
CA GLY A 146 8.94 -4.50 22.73
C GLY A 146 9.59 -3.25 22.14
N ILE A 147 9.61 -3.10 20.81
CA ILE A 147 10.27 -1.96 20.18
C ILE A 147 9.42 -0.70 20.34
N GLU A 148 10.03 0.35 20.87
CA GLU A 148 9.46 1.69 20.93
C GLU A 148 10.27 2.67 20.07
N GLY A 149 9.54 3.50 19.28
CA GLY A 149 10.17 4.44 18.35
C GLY A 149 10.87 3.74 17.18
N GLY A 150 12.11 4.17 16.91
CA GLY A 150 13.02 3.61 15.92
C GLY A 150 12.74 4.05 14.48
N GLN A 151 13.81 4.10 13.71
CA GLN A 151 13.78 4.26 12.25
C GLN A 151 13.95 2.89 11.60
N LEU A 152 13.26 2.65 10.49
CA LEU A 152 13.32 1.40 9.76
C LEU A 152 13.79 1.68 8.33
N LEU A 153 14.76 0.91 7.87
CA LEU A 153 15.12 0.79 6.46
C LEU A 153 15.01 -0.67 6.04
N PHE A 154 14.09 -0.97 5.14
CA PHE A 154 13.96 -2.27 4.50
C PHE A 154 14.32 -2.14 3.04
N THR A 155 15.21 -3.02 2.57
CA THR A 155 15.56 -3.16 1.16
C THR A 155 15.39 -4.60 0.72
N SER A 156 14.84 -4.80 -0.46
CA SER A 156 14.70 -6.13 -1.05
C SER A 156 14.99 -6.10 -2.54
N ASN A 157 15.87 -6.98 -2.99
CA ASN A 157 16.17 -7.20 -4.39
C ASN A 157 15.60 -8.58 -4.79
N PHE A 158 14.62 -8.61 -5.69
CA PHE A 158 13.86 -9.82 -5.98
C PHE A 158 13.39 -9.92 -7.43
N ASP A 159 13.16 -11.16 -7.85
CA ASP A 159 12.46 -11.55 -9.06
C ASP A 159 11.38 -12.60 -8.74
N GLU A 160 10.93 -13.38 -9.74
CA GLU A 160 9.92 -14.43 -9.53
C GLU A 160 10.49 -15.68 -8.81
N LYS A 161 11.80 -15.85 -8.76
CA LYS A 161 12.47 -17.07 -8.25
C LYS A 161 13.24 -16.81 -6.97
N THR A 162 13.83 -15.63 -6.84
CA THR A 162 14.78 -15.33 -5.76
C THR A 162 14.47 -13.99 -5.11
N SER A 163 14.76 -13.90 -3.82
CA SER A 163 14.72 -12.62 -3.10
C SER A 163 15.88 -12.54 -2.10
N SER A 164 16.48 -11.37 -2.00
CA SER A 164 17.44 -11.04 -0.95
C SER A 164 16.97 -9.77 -0.28
N SER A 165 16.78 -9.81 1.04
CA SER A 165 16.22 -8.70 1.79
C SER A 165 17.10 -8.37 2.99
N ASN A 166 17.17 -7.08 3.30
CA ASN A 166 17.85 -6.53 4.47
C ASN A 166 16.88 -5.63 5.22
N LEU A 167 16.81 -5.80 6.54
CA LEU A 167 16.06 -4.96 7.46
C LEU A 167 17.03 -4.36 8.48
N GLN A 168 17.05 -3.05 8.57
CA GLN A 168 17.80 -2.29 9.56
C GLN A 168 16.81 -1.49 10.41
N ILE A 169 17.00 -1.54 11.72
CA ILE A 169 16.25 -0.73 12.68
C ILE A 169 17.28 0.01 13.52
N LYS A 170 17.12 1.33 13.63
CA LYS A 170 18.02 2.22 14.37
C LYS A 170 17.22 3.05 15.37
N ASP A 171 17.89 3.59 16.39
CA ASP A 171 17.35 4.57 17.34
C ASP A 171 16.06 4.09 18.03
N PHE A 172 15.98 2.80 18.34
CA PHE A 172 14.87 2.19 19.08
C PHE A 172 15.19 2.03 20.56
N LYS A 173 14.16 1.96 21.39
CA LYS A 173 14.22 1.66 22.82
C LYS A 173 13.54 0.32 23.09
#